data_457b7d63c3e26e9aee75777bb289a33b
#
_entry.id   457b7d63c3e26e9aee75777bb289a33b
#
_cell.length_a   1.000
_cell.length_b   1.000
_cell.length_c   1.000
_cell.angle_alpha   90.00
_cell.angle_beta   90.00
_cell.angle_gamma   90.00
#
_symmetry.space_group_name_H-M   'P 1'
#
loop_
_entity.id
_entity.type
_entity.pdbx_description
1 polymer ?
#
loop_
_entity_poly.entity_id
_entity_poly.type
_entity_poly.pdbx_seq_one_letter_code
_entity_poly.pdbx_strand_id
1 'polypeptide(L)'
;MRTRCVIWEIAASRIRYGYRRIYVALRREGMVVNHKRVRRLYREEGLNLRIKRPRRHVSAAHRTERAPATAPNQIWSMDFVSDALFDGRRLRALTLLDVFTREALAIEADKGITGEQVAAILDAVLTTRSAPQRIRVDNGPEFVSNALDRWAYEHGVTLDFSRPGRPIDNAFVESFNGRLREECLNAHWFLSLDDARAKIEAWRRFYNESRPHSALGDRTPHEFASLAGVNPGQ
;
A
#
# COMPACT_ATOMS: atom_id res chain seq x y z
N MET A 1 -20.46 20.55 -19.88
CA MET A 1 -19.56 21.35 -19.03
C MET A 1 -19.25 20.67 -17.68
N ARG A 2 -20.22 20.37 -16.84
CA ARG A 2 -20.03 19.82 -15.46
C ARG A 2 -19.07 18.62 -15.36
N THR A 3 -19.24 17.57 -16.19
CA THR A 3 -18.37 16.37 -16.14
C THR A 3 -16.89 16.68 -16.41
N ARG A 4 -16.59 17.65 -17.30
CA ARG A 4 -15.21 18.04 -17.64
C ARG A 4 -14.52 18.73 -16.46
N CYS A 5 -15.21 19.65 -15.79
CA CYS A 5 -14.70 20.32 -14.58
C CYS A 5 -14.37 19.33 -13.47
N VAL A 6 -15.30 18.40 -13.18
CA VAL A 6 -15.09 17.39 -12.13
C VAL A 6 -13.95 16.42 -12.48
N ILE A 7 -13.80 16.02 -13.75
CA ILE A 7 -12.63 15.22 -14.18
C ILE A 7 -11.33 15.96 -13.89
N TRP A 8 -11.28 17.26 -14.16
CA TRP A 8 -10.09 18.08 -13.94
C TRP A 8 -9.80 18.25 -12.44
N GLU A 9 -10.82 18.52 -11.63
CA GLU A 9 -10.71 18.65 -10.16
C GLU A 9 -10.18 17.36 -9.52
N ILE A 10 -10.73 16.19 -9.91
CA ILE A 10 -10.24 14.90 -9.43
C ILE A 10 -8.80 14.66 -9.89
N ALA A 11 -8.46 14.97 -11.14
CA ALA A 11 -7.11 14.78 -11.65
C ALA A 11 -6.09 15.71 -10.97
N ALA A 12 -6.47 16.95 -10.66
CA ALA A 12 -5.63 17.92 -9.97
C ALA A 12 -5.38 17.50 -8.51
N SER A 13 -6.41 17.03 -7.81
CA SER A 13 -6.29 16.56 -6.43
C SER A 13 -5.65 15.17 -6.31
N ARG A 14 -5.66 14.37 -7.39
CA ARG A 14 -5.18 12.97 -7.43
C ARG A 14 -4.28 12.75 -8.65
N ILE A 15 -3.10 13.29 -8.63
CA ILE A 15 -2.14 13.39 -9.75
C ILE A 15 -1.85 12.04 -10.43
N ARG A 16 -1.98 10.92 -9.71
CA ARG A 16 -1.73 9.56 -10.23
C ARG A 16 -3.00 8.79 -10.61
N TYR A 17 -4.16 9.47 -10.66
CA TYR A 17 -5.38 8.85 -11.13
C TYR A 17 -5.44 8.86 -12.66
N GLY A 18 -5.41 7.67 -13.28
CA GLY A 18 -5.78 7.50 -14.68
C GLY A 18 -7.30 7.54 -14.88
N TYR A 19 -7.76 7.66 -16.11
CA TYR A 19 -9.18 7.78 -16.47
C TYR A 19 -10.10 6.72 -15.84
N ARG A 20 -9.61 5.51 -15.59
CA ARG A 20 -10.41 4.43 -14.95
C ARG A 20 -10.76 4.76 -13.51
N ARG A 21 -9.80 5.21 -12.70
CA ARG A 21 -10.06 5.63 -11.32
C ARG A 21 -10.91 6.90 -11.25
N ILE A 22 -10.70 7.83 -12.18
CA ILE A 22 -11.56 9.02 -12.30
C ILE A 22 -12.98 8.59 -12.64
N TYR A 23 -13.17 7.64 -13.55
CA TYR A 23 -14.48 7.08 -13.85
C TYR A 23 -15.16 6.47 -12.62
N VAL A 24 -14.43 5.68 -11.82
CA VAL A 24 -14.95 5.11 -10.57
C VAL A 24 -15.32 6.21 -9.58
N ALA A 25 -14.46 7.24 -9.40
CA ALA A 25 -14.75 8.37 -8.53
C ALA A 25 -16.03 9.10 -8.95
N LEU A 26 -16.18 9.43 -10.24
CA LEU A 26 -17.40 10.04 -10.77
C LEU A 26 -18.65 9.20 -10.48
N ARG A 27 -18.55 7.88 -10.64
CA ARG A 27 -19.67 6.95 -10.34
C ARG A 27 -20.05 6.96 -8.86
N ARG A 28 -19.05 7.04 -7.95
CA ARG A 28 -19.25 7.15 -6.49
C ARG A 28 -19.92 8.47 -6.09
N GLU A 29 -19.64 9.54 -6.83
CA GLU A 29 -20.32 10.83 -6.70
C GLU A 29 -21.73 10.87 -7.32
N GLY A 30 -22.26 9.71 -7.76
CA GLY A 30 -23.58 9.59 -8.35
C GLY A 30 -23.67 10.04 -9.83
N MET A 31 -22.55 10.35 -10.47
CA MET A 31 -22.56 10.78 -11.88
C MET A 31 -22.71 9.58 -12.83
N VAL A 32 -23.79 9.54 -13.56
CA VAL A 32 -24.03 8.52 -14.59
C VAL A 32 -23.33 8.92 -15.90
N VAL A 33 -22.10 8.44 -16.09
CA VAL A 33 -21.32 8.73 -17.30
C VAL A 33 -20.79 7.43 -17.92
N ASN A 34 -20.58 7.44 -19.23
CA ASN A 34 -19.96 6.32 -19.94
C ASN A 34 -18.42 6.42 -19.80
N HIS A 35 -17.76 5.30 -19.47
CA HIS A 35 -16.30 5.23 -19.34
C HIS A 35 -15.56 5.67 -20.62
N LYS A 36 -16.13 5.41 -21.82
CA LYS A 36 -15.56 5.87 -23.09
C LYS A 36 -15.56 7.40 -23.19
N ARG A 37 -16.63 8.05 -22.69
CA ARG A 37 -16.72 9.53 -22.62
C ARG A 37 -15.69 10.09 -21.65
N VAL A 38 -15.55 9.49 -20.45
CA VAL A 38 -14.53 9.91 -19.48
C VAL A 38 -13.12 9.78 -20.07
N ARG A 39 -12.80 8.65 -20.72
CA ARG A 39 -11.51 8.44 -21.39
C ARG A 39 -11.23 9.50 -22.45
N ARG A 40 -12.25 9.84 -23.28
CA ARG A 40 -12.09 10.87 -24.31
C ARG A 40 -11.80 12.22 -23.70
N LEU A 41 -12.62 12.68 -22.74
CA LEU A 41 -12.43 13.97 -22.06
C LEU A 41 -11.07 14.03 -21.35
N TYR A 42 -10.69 12.97 -20.64
CA TYR A 42 -9.38 12.88 -19.96
C TYR A 42 -8.21 13.07 -20.94
N ARG A 43 -8.31 12.56 -22.16
CA ARG A 43 -7.30 12.73 -23.21
C ARG A 43 -7.32 14.13 -23.82
N GLU A 44 -8.50 14.69 -24.06
CA GLU A 44 -8.68 16.04 -24.59
C GLU A 44 -8.08 17.09 -23.64
N GLU A 45 -8.17 16.87 -22.31
CA GLU A 45 -7.58 17.74 -21.28
C GLU A 45 -6.06 17.51 -21.07
N GLY A 46 -5.44 16.64 -21.84
CA GLY A 46 -3.99 16.37 -21.71
C GLY A 46 -3.57 15.69 -20.40
N LEU A 47 -4.50 15.10 -19.65
CA LEU A 47 -4.29 14.51 -18.33
C LEU A 47 -3.59 13.13 -18.38
N ASN A 48 -3.10 12.71 -19.54
CA ASN A 48 -2.48 11.40 -19.71
C ASN A 48 -1.25 11.22 -18.84
N LEU A 49 -1.27 10.20 -17.97
CA LEU A 49 -0.11 9.82 -17.19
C LEU A 49 0.99 9.30 -18.12
N ARG A 50 2.21 9.84 -17.97
CA ARG A 50 3.40 9.28 -18.62
C ARG A 50 3.82 8.02 -17.89
N ILE A 51 3.44 6.86 -18.42
CA ILE A 51 3.83 5.56 -17.86
C ILE A 51 5.03 5.07 -18.65
N LYS A 52 6.17 4.87 -17.98
CA LYS A 52 7.29 4.12 -18.58
C LYS A 52 6.81 2.69 -18.82
N ARG A 53 6.86 2.22 -20.06
CA ARG A 53 6.57 0.81 -20.36
C ARG A 53 7.63 -0.03 -19.67
N PRO A 54 7.25 -1.03 -18.84
CA PRO A 54 8.23 -1.94 -18.27
C PRO A 54 8.94 -2.66 -19.43
N ARG A 55 10.28 -2.81 -19.31
CA ARG A 55 11.01 -3.68 -20.23
C ARG A 55 10.44 -5.09 -20.05
N ARG A 56 10.14 -5.75 -21.18
CA ARG A 56 9.75 -7.16 -21.16
C ARG A 56 10.93 -7.98 -20.63
N HIS A 57 10.80 -8.50 -19.43
CA HIS A 57 11.71 -9.52 -18.92
C HIS A 57 11.17 -10.89 -19.35
N VAL A 58 12.03 -11.69 -19.96
CA VAL A 58 11.72 -13.10 -20.23
C VAL A 58 11.54 -13.77 -18.87
N SER A 59 10.35 -14.26 -18.61
CA SER A 59 10.04 -14.98 -17.37
C SER A 59 10.75 -16.33 -17.40
N ALA A 60 11.56 -16.62 -16.40
CA ALA A 60 12.12 -17.97 -16.22
C ALA A 60 10.99 -18.98 -16.02
N ALA A 61 11.02 -20.09 -16.75
CA ALA A 61 9.95 -21.10 -16.81
C ALA A 61 9.70 -21.85 -15.49
N HIS A 62 10.54 -21.70 -14.47
CA HIS A 62 10.45 -22.42 -13.19
C HIS A 62 10.20 -21.46 -12.01
N ARG A 63 9.03 -20.80 -11.99
CA ARG A 63 8.58 -20.04 -10.82
C ARG A 63 7.67 -20.93 -10.00
N THR A 64 8.18 -21.44 -8.87
CA THR A 64 7.32 -22.01 -7.84
C THR A 64 6.57 -20.84 -7.20
N GLU A 65 5.32 -20.64 -7.58
CA GLU A 65 4.48 -19.62 -6.95
C GLU A 65 4.20 -20.02 -5.51
N ARG A 66 4.38 -19.06 -4.58
CA ARG A 66 3.90 -19.24 -3.21
C ARG A 66 2.39 -19.24 -3.22
N ALA A 67 1.79 -20.08 -2.36
CA ALA A 67 0.34 -20.11 -2.23
C ALA A 67 -0.21 -18.69 -2.00
N PRO A 68 -1.23 -18.26 -2.75
CA PRO A 68 -1.87 -16.98 -2.55
C PRO A 68 -2.59 -16.94 -1.21
N ALA A 69 -2.73 -15.77 -0.59
CA ALA A 69 -3.61 -15.60 0.53
C ALA A 69 -5.07 -15.75 0.05
N THR A 70 -5.86 -16.54 0.78
CA THR A 70 -7.26 -16.85 0.47
C THR A 70 -8.24 -16.22 1.47
N ALA A 71 -7.75 -15.69 2.59
CA ALA A 71 -8.54 -15.07 3.64
C ALA A 71 -7.79 -13.87 4.28
N PRO A 72 -8.52 -12.93 4.88
CA PRO A 72 -7.94 -11.88 5.72
C PRO A 72 -7.09 -12.45 6.85
N ASN A 73 -6.06 -11.73 7.26
CA ASN A 73 -5.14 -12.11 8.34
C ASN A 73 -4.44 -13.47 8.14
N GLN A 74 -4.48 -14.04 6.95
CA GLN A 74 -3.73 -15.26 6.65
C GLN A 74 -2.26 -14.95 6.41
N ILE A 75 -1.98 -13.94 5.60
CA ILE A 75 -0.61 -13.53 5.25
C ILE A 75 -0.51 -12.02 5.32
N TRP A 76 0.40 -11.52 6.15
CA TRP A 76 0.84 -10.14 6.11
C TRP A 76 2.16 -10.02 5.36
N SER A 77 2.51 -8.82 4.92
CA SER A 77 3.77 -8.53 4.27
C SER A 77 4.33 -7.22 4.81
N MET A 78 5.60 -7.22 5.18
CA MET A 78 6.32 -6.04 5.69
C MET A 78 7.49 -5.69 4.81
N ASP A 79 7.80 -4.40 4.74
CA ASP A 79 8.99 -3.87 4.06
C ASP A 79 9.31 -2.46 4.56
N PHE A 80 10.49 -1.96 4.24
CA PHE A 80 10.92 -0.62 4.56
C PHE A 80 11.02 0.27 3.33
N VAL A 81 10.56 1.51 3.49
CA VAL A 81 10.76 2.58 2.50
C VAL A 81 11.59 3.68 3.12
N SER A 82 12.62 4.12 2.42
CA SER A 82 13.46 5.24 2.87
C SER A 82 13.14 6.50 2.10
N ASP A 83 13.18 7.64 2.81
CA ASP A 83 13.05 8.99 2.28
C ASP A 83 13.92 9.95 3.13
N ALA A 84 13.78 11.25 2.95
CA ALA A 84 14.43 12.27 3.73
C ALA A 84 13.46 13.38 4.14
N LEU A 85 13.71 14.00 5.29
CA LEU A 85 13.11 15.26 5.69
C LEU A 85 13.66 16.42 4.85
N PHE A 86 12.99 17.56 4.87
CA PHE A 86 13.41 18.75 4.13
C PHE A 86 14.85 19.23 4.47
N ASP A 87 15.26 19.01 5.70
CA ASP A 87 16.62 19.34 6.19
C ASP A 87 17.68 18.26 5.86
N GLY A 88 17.32 17.23 5.07
CA GLY A 88 18.20 16.14 4.65
C GLY A 88 18.33 14.99 5.65
N ARG A 89 17.73 15.08 6.84
CA ARG A 89 17.74 13.97 7.81
C ARG A 89 16.98 12.77 7.26
N ARG A 90 17.52 11.59 7.52
CA ARG A 90 16.95 10.33 7.05
C ARG A 90 15.55 10.11 7.65
N LEU A 91 14.64 9.68 6.80
CA LEU A 91 13.33 9.17 7.15
C LEU A 91 13.22 7.72 6.66
N ARG A 92 12.74 6.84 7.51
CA ARG A 92 12.48 5.44 7.16
C ARG A 92 11.07 5.07 7.62
N ALA A 93 10.30 4.42 6.78
CA ALA A 93 8.95 3.99 7.10
C ALA A 93 8.84 2.47 6.99
N LEU A 94 8.39 1.80 8.07
CA LEU A 94 7.94 0.42 8.04
C LEU A 94 6.54 0.40 7.44
N THR A 95 6.29 -0.46 6.48
CA THR A 95 4.98 -0.70 5.88
C THR A 95 4.51 -2.11 6.18
N LEU A 96 3.27 -2.25 6.64
CA LEU A 96 2.62 -3.52 6.95
C LEU A 96 1.32 -3.64 6.17
N LEU A 97 1.18 -4.69 5.38
CA LEU A 97 0.06 -4.90 4.46
C LEU A 97 -0.57 -6.27 4.68
N ASP A 98 -1.91 -6.34 4.73
CA ASP A 98 -2.61 -7.62 4.54
C ASP A 98 -2.61 -8.00 3.06
N VAL A 99 -2.08 -9.19 2.75
CA VAL A 99 -1.88 -9.64 1.37
C VAL A 99 -3.21 -9.94 0.67
N PHE A 100 -4.24 -10.35 1.40
CA PHE A 100 -5.55 -10.66 0.82
C PHE A 100 -6.39 -9.39 0.60
N THR A 101 -6.62 -8.61 1.67
CA THR A 101 -7.47 -7.42 1.62
C THR A 101 -6.81 -6.22 0.97
N ARG A 102 -5.49 -6.22 0.85
CA ARG A 102 -4.66 -5.08 0.41
C ARG A 102 -4.69 -3.89 1.37
N GLU A 103 -5.21 -4.05 2.58
CA GLU A 103 -5.20 -2.99 3.59
C GLU A 103 -3.78 -2.71 4.07
N ALA A 104 -3.44 -1.43 4.15
CA ALA A 104 -2.27 -0.95 4.86
C ALA A 104 -2.59 -0.92 6.35
N LEU A 105 -2.16 -1.97 7.07
CA LEU A 105 -2.44 -2.14 8.49
C LEU A 105 -1.68 -1.11 9.33
N ALA A 106 -0.42 -0.84 8.97
CA ALA A 106 0.40 0.19 9.59
C ALA A 106 1.38 0.80 8.57
N ILE A 107 1.71 2.07 8.75
CA ILE A 107 2.87 2.74 8.14
C ILE A 107 3.49 3.59 9.24
N GLU A 108 4.58 3.09 9.83
CA GLU A 108 5.28 3.79 10.90
C GLU A 108 6.58 4.42 10.42
N ALA A 109 6.72 5.72 10.64
CA ALA A 109 7.84 6.52 10.16
C ALA A 109 8.73 7.00 11.31
N ASP A 110 10.05 6.75 11.18
CA ASP A 110 11.06 7.24 12.12
C ASP A 110 12.41 7.47 11.42
N LYS A 111 13.41 7.96 12.14
CA LYS A 111 14.81 8.09 11.68
C LYS A 111 15.46 6.73 11.47
N GLY A 112 15.11 5.75 12.30
CA GLY A 112 15.49 4.35 12.25
C GLY A 112 14.53 3.53 13.10
N ILE A 113 14.25 2.31 12.67
CA ILE A 113 13.30 1.40 13.36
C ILE A 113 14.06 0.12 13.67
N THR A 114 14.11 -0.27 14.95
CA THR A 114 14.76 -1.50 15.43
C THR A 114 13.80 -2.68 15.41
N GLY A 115 14.34 -3.91 15.61
CA GLY A 115 13.50 -5.11 15.69
C GLY A 115 12.49 -5.07 16.85
N GLU A 116 12.86 -4.46 18.00
CA GLU A 116 11.95 -4.25 19.13
C GLU A 116 10.80 -3.30 18.77
N GLN A 117 11.11 -2.24 18.01
CA GLN A 117 10.09 -1.31 17.54
C GLN A 117 9.15 -1.98 16.50
N VAL A 118 9.69 -2.87 15.65
CA VAL A 118 8.87 -3.67 14.74
C VAL A 118 7.89 -4.55 15.53
N ALA A 119 8.37 -5.25 16.56
CA ALA A 119 7.52 -6.06 17.43
C ALA A 119 6.42 -5.22 18.10
N ALA A 120 6.76 -4.06 18.66
CA ALA A 120 5.80 -3.15 19.29
C ALA A 120 4.74 -2.63 18.29
N ILE A 121 5.12 -2.35 17.04
CA ILE A 121 4.17 -1.96 15.98
C ILE A 121 3.20 -3.11 15.68
N LEU A 122 3.70 -4.35 15.61
CA LEU A 122 2.85 -5.51 15.41
C LEU A 122 1.87 -5.72 16.57
N ASP A 123 2.33 -5.56 17.83
CA ASP A 123 1.45 -5.61 19.01
C ASP A 123 0.34 -4.55 18.94
N ALA A 124 0.69 -3.32 18.54
CA ALA A 124 -0.31 -2.27 18.33
C ALA A 124 -1.36 -2.66 17.28
N VAL A 125 -0.96 -3.32 16.19
CA VAL A 125 -1.90 -3.81 15.17
C VAL A 125 -2.77 -4.96 15.71
N LEU A 126 -2.23 -5.83 16.56
CA LEU A 126 -2.98 -6.94 17.18
C LEU A 126 -4.07 -6.46 18.13
N THR A 127 -4.08 -5.21 18.58
CA THR A 127 -5.19 -4.65 19.37
C THR A 127 -6.50 -4.57 18.58
N THR A 128 -6.40 -4.51 17.24
CA THR A 128 -7.56 -4.35 16.34
C THR A 128 -7.68 -5.48 15.32
N ARG A 129 -6.70 -6.36 15.23
CA ARG A 129 -6.63 -7.47 14.26
C ARG A 129 -6.17 -8.75 14.91
N SER A 130 -6.66 -9.88 14.42
CA SER A 130 -6.12 -11.18 14.79
C SER A 130 -4.71 -11.37 14.22
N ALA A 131 -3.87 -12.10 14.97
CA ALA A 131 -2.53 -12.45 14.50
C ALA A 131 -2.59 -13.20 13.16
N PRO A 132 -1.68 -12.88 12.21
CA PRO A 132 -1.61 -13.59 10.94
C PRO A 132 -1.03 -14.99 11.13
N GLN A 133 -1.31 -15.89 10.22
CA GLN A 133 -0.61 -17.19 10.21
C GLN A 133 0.85 -17.01 9.80
N ARG A 134 1.14 -16.02 8.96
CA ARG A 134 2.45 -15.81 8.37
C ARG A 134 2.71 -14.34 8.06
N ILE A 135 3.96 -13.90 8.25
CA ILE A 135 4.42 -12.58 7.80
C ILE A 135 5.57 -12.75 6.81
N ARG A 136 5.41 -12.20 5.61
CA ARG A 136 6.47 -12.13 4.60
C ARG A 136 7.34 -10.92 4.84
N VAL A 137 8.65 -11.15 4.89
CA VAL A 137 9.68 -10.13 5.13
C VAL A 137 10.86 -10.33 4.18
N ASP A 138 11.67 -9.29 4.01
CA ASP A 138 13.00 -9.42 3.42
C ASP A 138 14.03 -9.90 4.47
N ASN A 139 15.29 -9.99 4.07
CA ASN A 139 16.39 -10.39 4.97
C ASN A 139 17.05 -9.16 5.63
N GLY A 140 16.32 -8.07 5.84
CA GLY A 140 16.82 -6.89 6.54
C GLY A 140 17.18 -7.20 8.00
N PRO A 141 18.20 -6.54 8.57
CA PRO A 141 18.67 -6.81 9.94
C PRO A 141 17.60 -6.57 11.00
N GLU A 142 16.62 -5.71 10.73
CA GLU A 142 15.51 -5.43 11.63
C GLU A 142 14.52 -6.59 11.69
N PHE A 143 14.39 -7.35 10.59
CA PHE A 143 13.53 -8.53 10.50
C PHE A 143 14.27 -9.81 10.95
N VAL A 144 15.60 -9.83 10.81
CA VAL A 144 16.47 -10.90 11.35
C VAL A 144 16.93 -10.48 12.74
N SER A 145 16.00 -10.44 13.69
CA SER A 145 16.27 -9.97 15.06
C SER A 145 15.64 -10.91 16.09
N ASN A 146 16.34 -11.09 17.21
CA ASN A 146 15.85 -11.90 18.34
C ASN A 146 14.49 -11.40 18.89
N ALA A 147 14.24 -10.08 18.79
CA ALA A 147 13.00 -9.50 19.26
C ALA A 147 11.82 -9.93 18.38
N LEU A 148 11.98 -9.88 17.05
CA LEU A 148 10.94 -10.30 16.14
C LEU A 148 10.73 -11.82 16.12
N ASP A 149 11.82 -12.60 16.25
CA ASP A 149 11.73 -14.06 16.36
C ASP A 149 10.96 -14.49 17.62
N ARG A 150 11.25 -13.83 18.77
CA ARG A 150 10.50 -14.07 20.02
C ARG A 150 9.05 -13.70 19.86
N TRP A 151 8.75 -12.53 19.32
CA TRP A 151 7.39 -12.06 19.07
C TRP A 151 6.61 -13.07 18.21
N ALA A 152 7.22 -13.55 17.13
CA ALA A 152 6.60 -14.51 16.22
C ALA A 152 6.31 -15.85 16.93
N TYR A 153 7.22 -16.32 17.76
CA TYR A 153 7.04 -17.52 18.57
C TYR A 153 5.87 -17.37 19.56
N GLU A 154 5.83 -16.26 20.30
CA GLU A 154 4.80 -15.98 21.32
C GLU A 154 3.39 -15.90 20.70
N HIS A 155 3.29 -15.39 19.46
CA HIS A 155 2.00 -15.24 18.76
C HIS A 155 1.67 -16.38 17.77
N GLY A 156 2.51 -17.41 17.69
CA GLY A 156 2.32 -18.53 16.76
C GLY A 156 2.39 -18.15 15.28
N VAL A 157 3.14 -17.07 14.96
CA VAL A 157 3.28 -16.52 13.62
C VAL A 157 4.54 -17.07 12.94
N THR A 158 4.43 -17.48 11.68
CA THR A 158 5.60 -17.90 10.88
C THR A 158 6.20 -16.72 10.14
N LEU A 159 7.49 -16.41 10.37
CA LEU A 159 8.24 -15.47 9.54
C LEU A 159 8.68 -16.15 8.25
N ASP A 160 8.23 -15.62 7.11
CA ASP A 160 8.48 -16.15 5.77
C ASP A 160 9.46 -15.23 5.03
N PHE A 161 10.76 -15.50 5.19
CA PHE A 161 11.83 -14.71 4.60
C PHE A 161 11.89 -14.87 3.08
N SER A 162 12.11 -13.77 2.39
CA SER A 162 12.30 -13.75 0.95
C SER A 162 13.55 -14.52 0.54
N ARG A 163 13.42 -15.39 -0.47
CA ARG A 163 14.55 -16.15 -0.98
C ARG A 163 15.55 -15.23 -1.70
N PRO A 164 16.87 -15.41 -1.50
CA PRO A 164 17.87 -14.62 -2.19
C PRO A 164 17.65 -14.60 -3.72
N GLY A 165 17.71 -13.40 -4.32
CA GLY A 165 17.54 -13.21 -5.76
C GLY A 165 16.10 -13.38 -6.29
N ARG A 166 15.08 -13.46 -5.44
CA ARG A 166 13.67 -13.57 -5.84
C ARG A 166 12.81 -12.41 -5.35
N PRO A 167 12.86 -11.23 -5.98
CA PRO A 167 12.09 -10.06 -5.59
C PRO A 167 10.56 -10.30 -5.60
N ILE A 168 10.08 -11.27 -6.39
CA ILE A 168 8.64 -11.60 -6.49
C ILE A 168 8.06 -12.12 -5.18
N ASP A 169 8.89 -12.64 -4.27
CA ASP A 169 8.43 -13.19 -3.01
C ASP A 169 7.73 -12.14 -2.13
N ASN A 170 8.02 -10.83 -2.31
CA ASN A 170 7.42 -9.71 -1.59
C ASN A 170 6.72 -8.67 -2.50
N ALA A 171 6.31 -9.09 -3.71
CA ALA A 171 5.79 -8.20 -4.76
C ALA A 171 4.57 -7.34 -4.34
N PHE A 172 3.78 -7.78 -3.36
CA PHE A 172 2.60 -7.03 -2.91
C PHE A 172 2.99 -5.77 -2.15
N VAL A 173 3.88 -5.89 -1.17
CA VAL A 173 4.35 -4.73 -0.41
C VAL A 173 5.28 -3.85 -1.26
N GLU A 174 6.08 -4.43 -2.16
CA GLU A 174 6.86 -3.64 -3.13
C GLU A 174 5.96 -2.77 -4.02
N SER A 175 4.88 -3.37 -4.54
CA SER A 175 3.90 -2.63 -5.34
C SER A 175 3.16 -1.56 -4.52
N PHE A 176 2.90 -1.84 -3.23
CA PHE A 176 2.34 -0.87 -2.29
C PHE A 176 3.31 0.27 -2.03
N ASN A 177 4.57 -0.04 -1.73
CA ASN A 177 5.64 0.93 -1.48
C ASN A 177 5.88 1.84 -2.71
N GLY A 178 5.78 1.28 -3.91
CA GLY A 178 5.81 2.07 -5.14
C GLY A 178 4.70 3.12 -5.19
N ARG A 179 3.48 2.78 -4.73
CA ARG A 179 2.35 3.73 -4.65
C ARG A 179 2.52 4.75 -3.55
N LEU A 180 2.95 4.31 -2.36
CA LEU A 180 3.28 5.21 -1.25
C LEU A 180 4.30 6.25 -1.70
N ARG A 181 5.37 5.81 -2.38
CA ARG A 181 6.39 6.72 -2.93
C ARG A 181 5.80 7.70 -3.94
N GLU A 182 5.04 7.22 -4.91
CA GLU A 182 4.51 8.05 -5.99
C GLU A 182 3.40 9.00 -5.55
N GLU A 183 2.53 8.57 -4.63
CA GLU A 183 1.30 9.28 -4.27
C GLU A 183 1.43 10.08 -2.96
N CYS A 184 2.44 9.78 -2.11
CA CYS A 184 2.68 10.45 -0.84
C CYS A 184 4.09 11.02 -0.73
N LEU A 185 5.12 10.17 -0.74
CA LEU A 185 6.48 10.62 -0.43
C LEU A 185 6.98 11.66 -1.44
N ASN A 186 6.85 11.39 -2.74
CA ASN A 186 7.27 12.33 -3.80
C ASN A 186 6.32 13.53 -3.98
N ALA A 187 5.15 13.52 -3.35
CA ALA A 187 4.15 14.58 -3.46
C ALA A 187 4.26 15.63 -2.34
N HIS A 188 5.03 15.36 -1.31
CA HIS A 188 5.13 16.20 -0.12
C HIS A 188 6.57 16.51 0.26
N TRP A 189 6.79 17.70 0.82
CA TRP A 189 7.96 18.04 1.62
C TRP A 189 7.65 17.73 3.07
N PHE A 190 8.57 17.06 3.78
CA PHE A 190 8.42 16.72 5.19
C PHE A 190 9.28 17.66 6.05
N LEU A 191 8.66 18.62 6.71
CA LEU A 191 9.35 19.64 7.50
C LEU A 191 9.89 19.09 8.81
N SER A 192 9.22 18.09 9.38
CA SER A 192 9.61 17.39 10.60
C SER A 192 9.16 15.93 10.56
N LEU A 193 9.61 15.13 11.53
CA LEU A 193 9.17 13.75 11.66
C LEU A 193 7.66 13.67 11.94
N ASP A 194 7.12 14.56 12.76
CA ASP A 194 5.70 14.58 13.08
C ASP A 194 4.85 15.02 11.87
N ASP A 195 5.35 15.96 11.07
CA ASP A 195 4.73 16.35 9.80
C ASP A 195 4.72 15.17 8.82
N ALA A 196 5.83 14.40 8.74
CA ALA A 196 5.90 13.20 7.93
C ALA A 196 4.90 12.13 8.39
N ARG A 197 4.84 11.85 9.70
CA ARG A 197 3.88 10.91 10.29
C ARG A 197 2.44 11.29 9.97
N ALA A 198 2.08 12.57 10.17
CA ALA A 198 0.74 13.06 9.90
C ALA A 198 0.33 12.90 8.42
N LYS A 199 1.21 13.25 7.47
CA LYS A 199 0.96 13.14 6.02
C LYS A 199 0.89 11.69 5.56
N ILE A 200 1.77 10.84 6.06
CA ILE A 200 1.80 9.40 5.74
C ILE A 200 0.53 8.72 6.29
N GLU A 201 0.11 9.03 7.53
CA GLU A 201 -1.11 8.46 8.10
C GLU A 201 -2.36 8.95 7.37
N ALA A 202 -2.43 10.22 6.99
CA ALA A 202 -3.53 10.74 6.16
C ALA A 202 -3.60 10.00 4.80
N TRP A 203 -2.44 9.71 4.19
CA TRP A 203 -2.39 8.92 2.96
C TRP A 203 -2.79 7.46 3.20
N ARG A 204 -2.39 6.82 4.31
CA ARG A 204 -2.77 5.46 4.67
C ARG A 204 -4.29 5.32 4.78
N ARG A 205 -4.93 6.25 5.49
CA ARG A 205 -6.41 6.31 5.59
C ARG A 205 -7.05 6.47 4.22
N PHE A 206 -6.59 7.43 3.43
CA PHE A 206 -7.07 7.61 2.07
C PHE A 206 -6.90 6.35 1.21
N TYR A 207 -5.76 5.67 1.32
CA TYR A 207 -5.48 4.42 0.60
C TYR A 207 -6.48 3.32 0.96
N ASN A 208 -6.78 3.15 2.24
CA ASN A 208 -7.70 2.11 2.73
C ASN A 208 -9.17 2.44 2.46
N GLU A 209 -9.58 3.69 2.66
CA GLU A 209 -11.00 4.07 2.73
C GLU A 209 -11.54 4.68 1.43
N SER A 210 -10.69 5.32 0.63
CA SER A 210 -11.16 6.11 -0.52
C SER A 210 -10.58 5.67 -1.86
N ARG A 211 -9.41 5.02 -1.87
CA ARG A 211 -8.69 4.69 -3.09
C ARG A 211 -9.22 3.43 -3.75
N PRO A 212 -9.78 3.49 -4.99
CA PRO A 212 -10.27 2.29 -5.68
C PRO A 212 -9.12 1.40 -6.15
N HIS A 213 -9.29 0.09 -6.01
CA HIS A 213 -8.34 -0.93 -6.43
C HIS A 213 -8.93 -1.84 -7.50
N SER A 214 -8.37 -1.85 -8.70
CA SER A 214 -8.84 -2.69 -9.80
C SER A 214 -8.75 -4.18 -9.49
N ALA A 215 -7.76 -4.60 -8.70
CA ALA A 215 -7.62 -6.00 -8.25
C ALA A 215 -8.70 -6.43 -7.25
N LEU A 216 -9.42 -5.47 -6.64
CA LEU A 216 -10.52 -5.69 -5.70
C LEU A 216 -11.89 -5.36 -6.32
N GLY A 217 -11.98 -5.34 -7.65
CA GLY A 217 -13.19 -4.97 -8.37
C GLY A 217 -13.58 -3.50 -8.18
N ASP A 218 -12.59 -2.62 -8.19
CA ASP A 218 -12.71 -1.17 -7.98
C ASP A 218 -13.22 -0.76 -6.59
N ARG A 219 -13.21 -1.70 -5.62
CA ARG A 219 -13.46 -1.40 -4.20
C ARG A 219 -12.22 -0.83 -3.53
N THR A 220 -12.43 -0.15 -2.41
CA THR A 220 -11.33 0.18 -1.50
C THR A 220 -10.90 -1.07 -0.72
N PRO A 221 -9.68 -1.10 -0.16
CA PRO A 221 -9.26 -2.18 0.75
C PRO A 221 -10.25 -2.38 1.91
N HIS A 222 -10.70 -1.29 2.53
CA HIS A 222 -11.66 -1.31 3.63
C HIS A 222 -13.02 -1.91 3.23
N GLU A 223 -13.60 -1.49 2.09
CA GLU A 223 -14.84 -2.07 1.56
C GLU A 223 -14.68 -3.57 1.29
N PHE A 224 -13.53 -3.97 0.76
CA PHE A 224 -13.26 -5.37 0.46
C PHE A 224 -13.08 -6.21 1.73
N ALA A 225 -12.37 -5.69 2.74
CA ALA A 225 -12.17 -6.34 4.03
C ALA A 225 -13.51 -6.54 4.77
N SER A 226 -14.37 -5.52 4.77
CA SER A 226 -15.72 -5.60 5.38
C SER A 226 -16.57 -6.70 4.75
N LEU A 227 -16.51 -6.85 3.43
CA LEU A 227 -17.21 -7.94 2.72
C LEU A 227 -16.63 -9.34 3.05
N ALA A 228 -15.36 -9.41 3.40
CA ALA A 228 -14.68 -10.64 3.82
C ALA A 228 -14.85 -10.95 5.33
N GLY A 229 -15.71 -10.20 6.04
CA GLY A 229 -16.02 -10.42 7.46
C GLY A 229 -15.01 -9.83 8.44
N VAL A 230 -14.13 -8.94 7.99
CA VAL A 230 -13.25 -8.15 8.86
C VAL A 230 -13.92 -6.82 9.11
N ASN A 231 -14.27 -6.52 10.36
CA ASN A 231 -14.68 -5.18 10.77
C ASN A 231 -13.41 -4.37 11.10
N PRO A 232 -12.99 -3.44 10.22
CA PRO A 232 -11.87 -2.58 10.51
C PRO A 232 -12.34 -1.47 11.45
N GLY A 233 -11.95 -1.54 12.71
CA GLY A 233 -12.21 -0.47 13.68
C GLY A 233 -13.03 -0.84 14.92
N GLN A 234 -13.14 -2.12 15.25
CA GLN A 234 -13.45 -2.53 16.63
C GLN A 234 -12.21 -2.97 17.33
#